data_c64473f3c784394480682dda00660ad2
#
_entry.id   c64473f3c784394480682dda00660ad2
#
_cell.length_a   1.000
_cell.length_b   1.000
_cell.length_c   1.000
_cell.angle_alpha   90.00
_cell.angle_beta   90.00
_cell.angle_gamma   90.00
#
_symmetry.space_group_name_H-M   'P 1'
#
loop_
_entity.id
_entity.type
_entity.pdbx_description
1 polymer ?
#
loop_
_entity_poly.entity_id
_entity_poly.type
_entity_poly.pdbx_seq_one_letter_code
_entity_poly.pdbx_strand_id
1 'polypeptide(L)'
;MTENNKSKLGVLIPGMGSVASTFICGVIACNRGLSKPIGSMTQMGSIRLGKRTENRNPLIKDFVPTVDMNDLVFTGWDINQENVYDIALKSKVLKNDLLEELKPHLQKINVLKGVFDKKYVRRLNGNWVKSGENKLDLAKQVMADIESFNESSGVDSNVMIWCGSTEVYMEPSEIHLSLDAFEEGLKSNHEDIAPSMIYAYAALKMGIPFANGAPNLTVDIPALQELANKTNTPIP
;
A
#
# COMPACT_ATOMS: atom_id res chain seq x y z
N MET A 1 -10.08 32.32 11.95
CA MET A 1 -9.45 31.56 10.85
C MET A 1 -8.93 30.29 11.50
N THR A 2 -9.67 29.19 11.40
CA THR A 2 -9.21 27.89 11.88
C THR A 2 -8.06 27.46 10.98
N GLU A 3 -6.87 27.28 11.54
CA GLU A 3 -5.79 26.59 10.85
C GLU A 3 -6.36 25.26 10.34
N ASN A 4 -6.44 25.13 9.02
CA ASN A 4 -6.75 23.88 8.37
C ASN A 4 -5.59 22.94 8.71
N ASN A 5 -5.73 22.18 9.77
CA ASN A 5 -4.81 21.09 10.08
C ASN A 5 -4.95 20.10 8.92
N LYS A 6 -4.04 20.21 7.94
CA LYS A 6 -4.05 19.34 6.76
C LYS A 6 -3.71 17.93 7.23
N SER A 7 -4.67 17.03 7.13
CA SER A 7 -4.49 15.63 7.51
C SER A 7 -3.55 14.96 6.53
N LYS A 8 -2.47 14.36 7.02
CA LYS A 8 -1.53 13.56 6.22
C LYS A 8 -1.97 12.12 6.14
N LEU A 9 -1.87 11.53 4.96
CA LEU A 9 -2.17 10.13 4.72
C LEU A 9 -0.90 9.33 4.43
N GLY A 10 -0.62 8.34 5.25
CA GLY A 10 0.42 7.34 5.00
C GLY A 10 -0.04 6.34 3.96
N VAL A 11 0.74 6.17 2.91
CA VAL A 11 0.53 5.14 1.87
C VAL A 11 1.59 4.07 2.07
N LEU A 12 1.13 2.92 2.57
CA LEU A 12 1.94 1.76 2.94
C LEU A 12 1.94 0.77 1.77
N ILE A 13 3.10 0.44 1.22
CA ILE A 13 3.18 -0.32 -0.03
C ILE A 13 4.04 -1.58 0.15
N PRO A 14 3.45 -2.74 0.46
CA PRO A 14 4.13 -4.02 0.27
C PRO A 14 4.41 -4.27 -1.22
N GLY A 15 5.69 -4.51 -1.57
CA GLY A 15 6.14 -4.64 -2.95
C GLY A 15 6.53 -3.31 -3.58
N MET A 16 7.62 -2.73 -3.10
CA MET A 16 8.18 -1.47 -3.61
C MET A 16 8.92 -1.66 -4.94
N GLY A 17 8.24 -2.31 -5.90
CA GLY A 17 8.76 -2.59 -7.24
C GLY A 17 8.41 -1.52 -8.28
N SER A 18 8.37 -1.94 -9.56
CA SER A 18 8.15 -1.03 -10.70
C SER A 18 6.80 -0.30 -10.64
N VAL A 19 5.73 -0.96 -10.18
CA VAL A 19 4.38 -0.35 -10.06
C VAL A 19 4.41 0.73 -8.98
N ALA A 20 4.86 0.39 -7.80
CA ALA A 20 4.93 1.31 -6.66
C ALA A 20 5.82 2.53 -6.96
N SER A 21 7.04 2.31 -7.48
CA SER A 21 7.95 3.39 -7.80
C SER A 21 7.39 4.31 -8.90
N THR A 22 6.74 3.77 -9.93
CA THR A 22 6.09 4.57 -10.97
C THR A 22 4.96 5.42 -10.41
N PHE A 23 4.11 4.85 -9.53
CA PHE A 23 3.04 5.57 -8.85
C PHE A 23 3.59 6.72 -7.98
N ILE A 24 4.57 6.45 -7.13
CA ILE A 24 5.21 7.45 -6.27
C ILE A 24 5.84 8.56 -7.09
N CYS A 25 6.60 8.22 -8.14
CA CYS A 25 7.18 9.21 -9.06
C CYS A 25 6.11 10.09 -9.69
N GLY A 26 4.98 9.50 -10.11
CA GLY A 26 3.85 10.23 -10.69
C GLY A 26 3.25 11.25 -9.73
N VAL A 27 3.03 10.87 -8.47
CA VAL A 27 2.50 11.78 -7.45
C VAL A 27 3.49 12.92 -7.17
N ILE A 28 4.76 12.62 -6.96
CA ILE A 28 5.79 13.64 -6.70
C ILE A 28 5.97 14.57 -7.91
N ALA A 29 5.94 14.03 -9.13
CA ALA A 29 6.01 14.85 -10.36
C ALA A 29 4.83 15.81 -10.46
N CYS A 30 3.61 15.36 -10.13
CA CYS A 30 2.43 16.22 -10.11
C CYS A 30 2.56 17.32 -9.05
N ASN A 31 2.99 16.97 -7.83
CA ASN A 31 3.17 17.92 -6.73
C ASN A 31 4.22 19.00 -7.07
N ARG A 32 5.19 18.67 -7.91
CA ARG A 32 6.21 19.62 -8.40
C ARG A 32 5.82 20.36 -9.68
N GLY A 33 4.63 20.12 -10.22
CA GLY A 33 4.19 20.75 -11.47
C GLY A 33 4.86 20.23 -12.75
N LEU A 34 5.63 19.13 -12.64
CA LEU A 34 6.31 18.49 -13.78
C LEU A 34 5.35 17.62 -14.60
N SER A 35 4.21 17.24 -14.03
CA SER A 35 3.20 16.43 -14.68
C SER A 35 1.80 16.81 -14.20
N LYS A 36 0.78 16.23 -14.83
CA LYS A 36 -0.62 16.35 -14.42
C LYS A 36 -1.17 14.97 -14.07
N PRO A 37 -2.06 14.84 -13.07
CA PRO A 37 -2.61 13.55 -12.64
C PRO A 37 -3.70 13.05 -13.60
N ILE A 38 -3.39 12.96 -14.89
CA ILE A 38 -4.36 12.70 -15.99
C ILE A 38 -5.12 11.39 -15.79
N GLY A 39 -4.47 10.37 -15.22
CA GLY A 39 -5.09 9.06 -14.93
C GLY A 39 -6.02 9.07 -13.72
N SER A 40 -6.04 10.12 -12.90
CA SER A 40 -6.83 10.20 -11.68
C SER A 40 -8.17 10.92 -11.93
N MET A 41 -9.26 10.15 -11.95
CA MET A 41 -10.59 10.72 -12.08
C MET A 41 -10.93 11.64 -10.90
N THR A 42 -10.54 11.30 -9.68
CA THR A 42 -10.81 12.12 -8.48
C THR A 42 -10.09 13.46 -8.53
N GLN A 43 -8.93 13.54 -9.17
CA GLN A 43 -8.14 14.78 -9.28
C GLN A 43 -8.53 15.63 -10.49
N MET A 44 -8.89 15.02 -11.61
CA MET A 44 -9.11 15.69 -12.89
C MET A 44 -10.56 15.69 -13.35
N GLY A 45 -11.35 14.73 -12.88
CA GLY A 45 -12.76 14.61 -13.25
C GLY A 45 -13.63 15.68 -12.61
N SER A 46 -14.73 15.99 -13.27
CA SER A 46 -15.78 16.87 -12.75
C SER A 46 -17.10 16.13 -12.60
N ILE A 47 -17.92 16.59 -11.68
CA ILE A 47 -19.28 16.09 -11.48
C ILE A 47 -20.27 17.20 -11.83
N ARG A 48 -21.28 16.90 -12.66
CA ARG A 48 -22.31 17.88 -12.99
C ARG A 48 -23.37 17.93 -11.90
N LEU A 49 -23.56 19.09 -11.31
CA LEU A 49 -24.61 19.38 -10.35
C LEU A 49 -25.77 20.14 -11.03
N GLY A 50 -26.98 19.60 -10.95
CA GLY A 50 -28.17 20.22 -11.50
C GLY A 50 -28.33 20.04 -13.01
N LYS A 51 -29.06 20.99 -13.65
CA LYS A 51 -29.36 20.96 -15.08
C LYS A 51 -28.12 21.34 -15.91
N ARG A 52 -28.04 20.79 -17.13
CA ARG A 52 -26.94 21.07 -18.06
C ARG A 52 -26.77 22.60 -18.34
N THR A 53 -27.86 23.33 -18.32
CA THR A 53 -27.88 24.78 -18.56
C THR A 53 -27.33 25.62 -17.42
N GLU A 54 -27.17 25.01 -16.22
CA GLU A 54 -26.64 25.71 -15.04
C GLU A 54 -25.11 25.76 -15.03
N ASN A 55 -24.42 24.99 -15.90
CA ASN A 55 -22.96 24.92 -16.04
C ASN A 55 -22.19 24.71 -14.71
N ARG A 56 -22.82 24.01 -13.74
CA ARG A 56 -22.21 23.71 -12.44
C ARG A 56 -21.45 22.41 -12.52
N ASN A 57 -20.15 22.47 -12.78
CA ASN A 57 -19.28 21.31 -12.94
C ASN A 57 -18.02 21.44 -12.05
N PRO A 58 -18.16 21.34 -10.70
CA PRO A 58 -17.00 21.31 -9.80
C PRO A 58 -16.15 20.07 -10.03
N LEU A 59 -14.86 20.14 -9.68
CA LEU A 59 -14.02 18.96 -9.67
C LEU A 59 -14.48 17.98 -8.59
N ILE A 60 -14.29 16.70 -8.83
CA ILE A 60 -14.67 15.64 -7.87
C ILE A 60 -13.93 15.86 -6.54
N LYS A 61 -12.65 16.23 -6.57
CA LYS A 61 -11.85 16.54 -5.38
C LYS A 61 -12.37 17.71 -4.54
N ASP A 62 -13.11 18.64 -5.14
CA ASP A 62 -13.70 19.78 -4.44
C ASP A 62 -15.05 19.41 -3.79
N PHE A 63 -15.62 18.27 -4.18
CA PHE A 63 -16.93 17.79 -3.75
C PHE A 63 -16.84 16.62 -2.76
N VAL A 64 -15.85 15.74 -2.95
CA VAL A 64 -15.61 14.58 -2.09
C VAL A 64 -14.39 14.86 -1.20
N PRO A 65 -14.46 14.61 0.12
CA PRO A 65 -13.34 14.82 1.03
C PRO A 65 -12.22 13.82 0.73
N THR A 66 -11.26 14.23 -0.11
CA THR A 66 -10.05 13.46 -0.42
C THR A 66 -8.83 14.20 0.15
N VAL A 67 -7.82 13.45 0.53
CA VAL A 67 -6.52 14.01 0.93
C VAL A 67 -5.84 14.65 -0.29
N ASP A 68 -5.21 15.81 -0.10
CA ASP A 68 -4.41 16.45 -1.15
C ASP A 68 -3.18 15.59 -1.47
N MET A 69 -2.77 15.53 -2.74
CA MET A 69 -1.60 14.75 -3.14
C MET A 69 -0.31 15.21 -2.46
N ASN A 70 -0.21 16.48 -2.03
CA ASN A 70 0.93 17.00 -1.27
C ASN A 70 0.98 16.47 0.18
N ASP A 71 -0.11 15.95 0.69
CA ASP A 71 -0.23 15.42 2.05
C ASP A 71 -0.10 13.89 2.09
N LEU A 72 0.28 13.26 0.96
CA LEU A 72 0.61 11.83 0.88
C LEU A 72 2.06 11.59 1.33
N VAL A 73 2.25 10.65 2.24
CA VAL A 73 3.56 10.22 2.72
C VAL A 73 3.74 8.72 2.45
N PHE A 74 4.85 8.35 1.83
CA PHE A 74 5.07 6.99 1.34
C PHE A 74 6.10 6.24 2.16
N THR A 75 5.82 4.97 2.40
CA THR A 75 6.79 3.95 2.82
C THR A 75 6.34 2.59 2.28
N GLY A 76 7.21 1.59 2.36
CA GLY A 76 6.84 0.25 1.94
C GLY A 76 7.93 -0.76 2.20
N TRP A 77 7.66 -1.99 1.81
CA TRP A 77 8.52 -3.15 2.02
C TRP A 77 8.92 -3.76 0.69
N ASP A 78 10.14 -4.20 0.58
CA ASP A 78 10.63 -4.99 -0.54
C ASP A 78 11.60 -6.07 -0.08
N ILE A 79 11.86 -7.03 -0.95
CA ILE A 79 12.80 -8.13 -0.72
C ILE A 79 14.23 -7.78 -1.13
N ASN A 80 14.44 -6.60 -1.70
CA ASN A 80 15.73 -6.04 -2.07
C ASN A 80 15.96 -4.70 -1.36
N GLN A 81 17.19 -4.50 -0.89
CA GLN A 81 17.58 -3.24 -0.22
C GLN A 81 17.94 -2.17 -1.25
N GLU A 82 16.93 -1.51 -1.80
CA GLU A 82 17.10 -0.43 -2.78
C GLU A 82 16.20 0.74 -2.39
N ASN A 83 16.62 1.97 -2.67
CA ASN A 83 15.72 3.12 -2.53
C ASN A 83 14.80 3.27 -3.76
N VAL A 84 13.74 4.05 -3.63
CA VAL A 84 12.73 4.20 -4.68
C VAL A 84 13.29 4.77 -5.98
N TYR A 85 14.32 5.63 -5.92
CA TYR A 85 14.99 6.15 -7.11
C TYR A 85 15.67 5.03 -7.91
N ASP A 86 16.47 4.18 -7.26
CA ASP A 86 17.18 3.08 -7.92
C ASP A 86 16.23 2.06 -8.51
N ILE A 87 15.12 1.77 -7.80
CA ILE A 87 14.05 0.90 -8.30
C ILE A 87 13.40 1.50 -9.55
N ALA A 88 13.05 2.78 -9.53
CA ALA A 88 12.44 3.47 -10.66
C ALA A 88 13.38 3.48 -11.89
N LEU A 89 14.67 3.71 -11.67
CA LEU A 89 15.69 3.71 -12.72
C LEU A 89 15.82 2.31 -13.36
N LYS A 90 15.87 1.26 -12.55
CA LYS A 90 15.94 -0.13 -13.01
C LYS A 90 14.69 -0.58 -13.75
N SER A 91 13.54 -0.08 -13.37
CA SER A 91 12.23 -0.44 -13.97
C SER A 91 12.12 0.01 -15.43
N LYS A 92 12.86 1.05 -15.83
CA LYS A 92 12.87 1.63 -17.20
C LYS A 92 11.47 2.04 -17.72
N VAL A 93 10.55 2.36 -16.81
CA VAL A 93 9.18 2.80 -17.16
C VAL A 93 9.18 4.30 -17.43
N LEU A 94 9.88 5.09 -16.63
CA LEU A 94 9.94 6.54 -16.72
C LEU A 94 11.25 7.01 -17.38
N LYS A 95 11.20 8.21 -17.98
CA LYS A 95 12.39 8.83 -18.58
C LYS A 95 13.41 9.21 -17.52
N ASN A 96 14.69 9.02 -17.82
CA ASN A 96 15.79 9.31 -16.90
C ASN A 96 15.82 10.78 -16.47
N ASP A 97 15.59 11.73 -17.40
CA ASP A 97 15.58 13.16 -17.09
C ASP A 97 14.57 13.50 -15.98
N LEU A 98 13.36 12.91 -16.05
CA LEU A 98 12.38 13.07 -15.00
C LEU A 98 12.85 12.45 -13.67
N LEU A 99 13.47 11.27 -13.71
CA LEU A 99 13.94 10.60 -12.50
C LEU A 99 15.07 11.39 -11.83
N GLU A 100 15.98 12.02 -12.59
CA GLU A 100 17.02 12.88 -12.03
C GLU A 100 16.42 14.10 -11.30
N GLU A 101 15.36 14.72 -11.84
CA GLU A 101 14.67 15.83 -11.17
C GLU A 101 13.97 15.39 -9.87
N LEU A 102 13.46 14.15 -9.82
CA LEU A 102 12.76 13.59 -8.67
C LEU A 102 13.69 12.95 -7.63
N LYS A 103 14.95 12.68 -7.99
CA LYS A 103 15.93 11.96 -7.17
C LYS A 103 16.03 12.42 -5.72
N PRO A 104 16.12 13.73 -5.40
CA PRO A 104 16.24 14.20 -4.01
C PRO A 104 15.02 13.84 -3.13
N HIS A 105 13.86 13.58 -3.75
CA HIS A 105 12.64 13.18 -3.07
C HIS A 105 12.53 11.67 -2.93
N LEU A 106 12.85 10.94 -4.00
CA LEU A 106 12.74 9.49 -4.07
C LEU A 106 13.73 8.77 -3.15
N GLN A 107 14.95 9.32 -3.02
CA GLN A 107 15.98 8.76 -2.14
C GLN A 107 15.63 8.88 -0.64
N LYS A 108 14.70 9.74 -0.27
CA LYS A 108 14.25 9.91 1.13
C LYS A 108 13.20 8.88 1.55
N ILE A 109 12.63 8.15 0.60
CA ILE A 109 11.59 7.17 0.90
C ILE A 109 12.29 5.86 1.29
N ASN A 110 12.12 5.49 2.56
CA ASN A 110 12.70 4.27 3.11
C ASN A 110 11.95 3.04 2.61
N VAL A 111 12.70 2.02 2.23
CA VAL A 111 12.21 0.69 1.89
C VAL A 111 12.60 -0.27 3.00
N LEU A 112 11.61 -0.86 3.64
CA LEU A 112 11.75 -1.74 4.79
C LEU A 112 11.90 -3.21 4.34
N LYS A 113 12.39 -4.08 5.23
CA LYS A 113 12.50 -5.52 4.95
C LYS A 113 11.13 -6.13 4.70
N GLY A 114 10.99 -6.83 3.56
CA GLY A 114 9.74 -7.48 3.20
C GLY A 114 9.48 -8.80 3.92
N VAL A 115 8.21 -9.17 4.03
CA VAL A 115 7.80 -10.56 4.30
C VAL A 115 7.81 -11.29 2.96
N PHE A 116 8.47 -12.42 2.90
CA PHE A 116 8.66 -13.18 1.65
C PHE A 116 8.64 -14.68 1.91
N ASP A 117 7.98 -15.39 1.01
CA ASP A 117 8.04 -16.86 0.96
C ASP A 117 8.17 -17.28 -0.51
N LYS A 118 9.27 -17.97 -0.81
CA LYS A 118 9.60 -18.45 -2.15
C LYS A 118 8.58 -19.45 -2.70
N LYS A 119 7.81 -20.12 -1.85
CA LYS A 119 6.71 -21.01 -2.27
C LYS A 119 5.69 -20.24 -3.11
N TYR A 120 5.42 -19.00 -2.73
CA TYR A 120 4.41 -18.16 -3.39
C TYR A 120 4.94 -17.37 -4.59
N VAL A 121 6.21 -16.98 -4.57
CA VAL A 121 6.82 -16.20 -5.66
C VAL A 121 8.12 -16.84 -6.11
N ARG A 122 7.98 -17.95 -6.81
CA ARG A 122 9.08 -18.89 -7.16
C ARG A 122 10.22 -18.29 -7.96
N ARG A 123 9.94 -17.25 -8.76
CA ARG A 123 10.92 -16.62 -9.67
C ARG A 123 11.75 -15.52 -9.02
N LEU A 124 11.39 -15.09 -7.82
CA LEU A 124 12.11 -14.05 -7.10
C LEU A 124 13.04 -14.64 -6.06
N ASN A 125 14.12 -13.93 -5.81
CA ASN A 125 15.03 -14.13 -4.70
C ASN A 125 15.28 -12.78 -4.07
N GLY A 126 15.23 -12.69 -2.75
CA GLY A 126 15.51 -11.48 -2.00
C GLY A 126 16.43 -11.76 -0.83
N ASN A 127 17.24 -10.78 -0.46
CA ASN A 127 18.13 -10.83 0.68
C ASN A 127 17.75 -9.80 1.77
N TRP A 128 16.73 -8.99 1.50
CA TRP A 128 16.21 -7.97 2.41
C TRP A 128 14.84 -8.37 2.94
N VAL A 129 14.84 -9.47 3.71
CA VAL A 129 13.61 -10.11 4.18
C VAL A 129 13.55 -10.15 5.70
N LYS A 130 12.33 -10.09 6.25
CA LYS A 130 12.08 -10.29 7.67
C LYS A 130 12.27 -11.75 8.02
N SER A 131 12.75 -11.98 9.24
CA SER A 131 12.84 -13.30 9.86
C SER A 131 12.16 -13.26 11.23
N GLY A 132 11.53 -14.35 11.62
CA GLY A 132 10.80 -14.46 12.87
C GLY A 132 10.58 -15.91 13.25
N GLU A 133 10.09 -16.14 14.46
CA GLU A 133 9.79 -17.48 14.96
C GLU A 133 8.63 -18.13 14.19
N ASN A 134 7.65 -17.30 13.82
CA ASN A 134 6.45 -17.72 13.10
C ASN A 134 5.84 -16.56 12.29
N LYS A 135 4.78 -16.86 11.53
CA LYS A 135 4.09 -15.86 10.69
C LYS A 135 3.37 -14.79 11.51
N LEU A 136 2.96 -15.10 12.74
CA LEU A 136 2.41 -14.09 13.65
C LEU A 136 3.48 -13.10 14.10
N ASP A 137 4.70 -13.54 14.34
CA ASP A 137 5.83 -12.67 14.64
C ASP A 137 6.15 -11.74 13.44
N LEU A 138 6.13 -12.27 12.21
CA LEU A 138 6.29 -11.44 11.01
C LEU A 138 5.20 -10.37 10.91
N ALA A 139 3.94 -10.71 11.21
CA ALA A 139 2.85 -9.73 11.24
C ALA A 139 3.08 -8.64 12.30
N LYS A 140 3.53 -9.02 13.50
CA LYS A 140 3.90 -8.06 14.56
C LYS A 140 5.04 -7.13 14.13
N GLN A 141 6.05 -7.65 13.43
CA GLN A 141 7.13 -6.82 12.89
C GLN A 141 6.63 -5.83 11.82
N VAL A 142 5.64 -6.20 11.00
CA VAL A 142 4.98 -5.26 10.07
C VAL A 142 4.23 -4.18 10.83
N MET A 143 3.48 -4.54 11.88
CA MET A 143 2.78 -3.57 12.72
C MET A 143 3.76 -2.60 13.40
N ALA A 144 4.88 -3.08 13.94
CA ALA A 144 5.92 -2.23 14.53
C ALA A 144 6.56 -1.27 13.51
N ASP A 145 6.78 -1.72 12.27
CA ASP A 145 7.25 -0.83 11.19
C ASP A 145 6.25 0.30 10.92
N ILE A 146 4.94 -0.01 10.92
CA ILE A 146 3.87 0.99 10.71
C ILE A 146 3.84 2.00 11.86
N GLU A 147 3.92 1.54 13.10
CA GLU A 147 3.99 2.41 14.27
C GLU A 147 5.18 3.37 14.19
N SER A 148 6.37 2.85 13.91
CA SER A 148 7.58 3.66 13.73
C SER A 148 7.46 4.67 12.59
N PHE A 149 6.83 4.27 11.46
CA PHE A 149 6.55 5.18 10.37
C PHE A 149 5.58 6.29 10.80
N ASN A 150 4.51 5.98 11.50
CA ASN A 150 3.53 6.96 11.98
C ASN A 150 4.19 7.99 12.90
N GLU A 151 4.99 7.52 13.87
CA GLU A 151 5.72 8.39 14.79
C GLU A 151 6.70 9.34 14.08
N SER A 152 7.45 8.81 13.11
CA SER A 152 8.48 9.58 12.41
C SER A 152 7.94 10.53 11.35
N SER A 153 6.81 10.20 10.72
CA SER A 153 6.22 10.98 9.62
C SER A 153 5.11 11.94 10.06
N GLY A 154 4.49 11.67 11.22
CA GLY A 154 3.37 12.44 11.73
C GLY A 154 2.14 12.36 10.82
N VAL A 155 1.85 11.16 10.29
CA VAL A 155 0.63 10.90 9.53
C VAL A 155 -0.55 10.67 10.47
N ASP A 156 -1.73 11.12 10.06
CA ASP A 156 -2.96 11.02 10.86
C ASP A 156 -3.72 9.72 10.60
N SER A 157 -3.51 9.14 9.42
CA SER A 157 -4.16 7.90 8.99
C SER A 157 -3.33 7.20 7.93
N ASN A 158 -3.65 5.94 7.68
CA ASN A 158 -2.93 5.12 6.71
C ASN A 158 -3.88 4.38 5.78
N VAL A 159 -3.35 4.02 4.61
CA VAL A 159 -3.93 3.01 3.70
C VAL A 159 -2.81 2.09 3.25
N MET A 160 -3.06 0.79 3.18
CA MET A 160 -2.11 -0.18 2.65
C MET A 160 -2.57 -0.68 1.28
N ILE A 161 -1.64 -0.69 0.31
CA ILE A 161 -1.90 -1.14 -1.05
C ILE A 161 -0.86 -2.17 -1.44
N TRP A 162 -1.28 -3.41 -1.66
CA TRP A 162 -0.39 -4.46 -2.16
C TRP A 162 0.00 -4.20 -3.61
N CYS A 163 1.30 -3.99 -3.84
CA CYS A 163 1.92 -3.84 -5.16
C CYS A 163 3.01 -4.90 -5.42
N GLY A 164 3.09 -5.90 -4.55
CA GLY A 164 4.02 -7.02 -4.71
C GLY A 164 3.69 -7.89 -5.91
N SER A 165 4.61 -8.79 -6.24
CA SER A 165 4.41 -9.76 -7.31
C SER A 165 3.20 -10.64 -7.03
N THR A 166 2.52 -11.05 -8.11
CA THR A 166 1.42 -12.02 -8.01
C THR A 166 1.92 -13.31 -7.37
N GLU A 167 1.27 -13.69 -6.29
CA GLU A 167 1.52 -14.94 -5.60
C GLU A 167 0.84 -16.10 -6.32
N VAL A 168 1.37 -17.31 -6.13
CA VAL A 168 0.72 -18.52 -6.63
C VAL A 168 -0.67 -18.62 -6.04
N TYR A 169 -1.68 -18.75 -6.90
CA TYR A 169 -3.06 -18.96 -6.47
C TYR A 169 -3.21 -20.28 -5.73
N MET A 170 -4.02 -20.28 -4.69
CA MET A 170 -4.41 -21.46 -3.93
C MET A 170 -5.91 -21.38 -3.61
N GLU A 171 -6.53 -22.53 -3.49
CA GLU A 171 -7.90 -22.62 -3.00
C GLU A 171 -7.92 -22.36 -1.48
N PRO A 172 -8.97 -21.72 -0.94
CA PRO A 172 -9.13 -21.59 0.49
C PRO A 172 -9.12 -22.95 1.19
N SER A 173 -8.33 -23.06 2.26
CA SER A 173 -8.29 -24.23 3.15
C SER A 173 -8.96 -23.90 4.49
N GLU A 174 -9.05 -24.88 5.38
CA GLU A 174 -9.75 -24.75 6.68
C GLU A 174 -9.24 -23.56 7.52
N ILE A 175 -7.94 -23.23 7.43
CA ILE A 175 -7.37 -22.08 8.16
C ILE A 175 -7.88 -20.73 7.68
N HIS A 176 -8.46 -20.66 6.49
CA HIS A 176 -9.00 -19.42 5.92
C HIS A 176 -10.45 -19.15 6.30
N LEU A 177 -11.14 -20.13 6.94
CA LEU A 177 -12.59 -20.08 7.15
C LEU A 177 -13.00 -19.24 8.37
N SER A 178 -12.11 -19.00 9.33
CA SER A 178 -12.38 -18.17 10.51
C SER A 178 -11.12 -17.46 10.98
N LEU A 179 -11.31 -16.33 11.68
CA LEU A 179 -10.19 -15.57 12.24
C LEU A 179 -9.38 -16.40 13.26
N ASP A 180 -10.06 -17.16 14.11
CA ASP A 180 -9.39 -17.98 15.11
C ASP A 180 -8.49 -19.07 14.47
N ALA A 181 -8.99 -19.75 13.43
CA ALA A 181 -8.21 -20.72 12.67
C ALA A 181 -7.03 -20.06 11.95
N PHE A 182 -7.22 -18.89 11.39
CA PHE A 182 -6.17 -18.13 10.72
C PHE A 182 -5.07 -17.67 11.70
N GLU A 183 -5.44 -17.17 12.89
CA GLU A 183 -4.49 -16.77 13.93
C GLU A 183 -3.70 -17.98 14.48
N GLU A 184 -4.32 -19.14 14.59
CA GLU A 184 -3.61 -20.38 14.95
C GLU A 184 -2.67 -20.81 13.81
N GLY A 185 -3.08 -20.68 12.57
CA GLY A 185 -2.24 -20.89 11.39
C GLY A 185 -1.02 -19.96 11.34
N LEU A 186 -1.17 -18.68 11.73
CA LEU A 186 -0.05 -17.74 11.85
C LEU A 186 0.97 -18.20 12.91
N LYS A 187 0.50 -18.70 14.07
CA LYS A 187 1.36 -19.19 15.16
C LYS A 187 2.09 -20.48 14.79
N SER A 188 1.40 -21.37 14.08
CA SER A 188 1.95 -22.68 13.69
C SER A 188 2.76 -22.67 12.39
N ASN A 189 2.98 -21.50 11.77
CA ASN A 189 3.63 -21.38 10.47
C ASN A 189 2.91 -22.14 9.34
N HIS A 190 1.58 -22.19 9.38
CA HIS A 190 0.82 -22.95 8.38
C HIS A 190 1.21 -22.53 6.97
N GLU A 191 1.47 -23.50 6.12
CA GLU A 191 2.01 -23.28 4.79
C GLU A 191 1.07 -22.53 3.82
N ASP A 192 -0.26 -22.57 4.06
CA ASP A 192 -1.26 -21.91 3.23
C ASP A 192 -1.48 -20.42 3.57
N ILE A 193 -0.72 -19.84 4.47
CA ILE A 193 -0.76 -18.40 4.73
C ILE A 193 0.31 -17.71 3.89
N ALA A 194 -0.14 -16.97 2.87
CA ALA A 194 0.70 -16.22 1.94
C ALA A 194 1.26 -14.92 2.55
N PRO A 195 2.38 -14.40 2.06
CA PRO A 195 2.91 -13.09 2.47
C PRO A 195 1.90 -11.96 2.39
N SER A 196 1.09 -11.86 1.33
CA SER A 196 0.04 -10.83 1.19
C SER A 196 -1.00 -10.90 2.31
N MET A 197 -1.35 -12.10 2.75
CA MET A 197 -2.29 -12.32 3.88
C MET A 197 -1.71 -11.83 5.21
N ILE A 198 -0.38 -11.94 5.41
CA ILE A 198 0.30 -11.44 6.61
C ILE A 198 0.24 -9.91 6.67
N TYR A 199 0.48 -9.23 5.54
CA TYR A 199 0.34 -7.77 5.45
C TYR A 199 -1.10 -7.31 5.66
N ALA A 200 -2.06 -7.98 5.01
CA ALA A 200 -3.48 -7.67 5.17
C ALA A 200 -3.92 -7.85 6.63
N TYR A 201 -3.53 -8.96 7.28
CA TYR A 201 -3.80 -9.19 8.69
C TYR A 201 -3.22 -8.06 9.56
N ALA A 202 -1.95 -7.70 9.37
CA ALA A 202 -1.31 -6.63 10.13
C ALA A 202 -2.03 -5.28 9.96
N ALA A 203 -2.38 -4.91 8.72
CA ALA A 203 -3.11 -3.68 8.42
C ALA A 203 -4.49 -3.68 9.10
N LEU A 204 -5.28 -4.73 8.92
CA LEU A 204 -6.63 -4.84 9.47
C LEU A 204 -6.65 -4.87 11.00
N LYS A 205 -5.66 -5.51 11.65
CA LYS A 205 -5.50 -5.48 13.12
C LYS A 205 -5.27 -4.05 13.66
N MET A 206 -4.64 -3.20 12.86
CA MET A 206 -4.39 -1.79 13.19
C MET A 206 -5.51 -0.85 12.70
N GLY A 207 -6.60 -1.37 12.15
CA GLY A 207 -7.69 -0.56 11.61
C GLY A 207 -7.30 0.19 10.32
N ILE A 208 -6.33 -0.32 9.57
CA ILE A 208 -5.83 0.29 8.33
C ILE A 208 -6.50 -0.38 7.13
N PRO A 209 -7.19 0.39 6.26
CA PRO A 209 -7.74 -0.13 5.01
C PRO A 209 -6.68 -0.81 4.15
N PHE A 210 -7.04 -1.95 3.57
CA PHE A 210 -6.14 -2.73 2.71
C PHE A 210 -6.76 -2.92 1.33
N ALA A 211 -6.01 -2.53 0.29
CA ALA A 211 -6.37 -2.77 -1.10
C ALA A 211 -5.40 -3.77 -1.76
N ASN A 212 -5.95 -4.77 -2.43
CA ASN A 212 -5.15 -5.76 -3.14
C ASN A 212 -4.95 -5.34 -4.62
N GLY A 213 -3.73 -4.96 -4.98
CA GLY A 213 -3.36 -4.57 -6.34
C GLY A 213 -2.94 -5.72 -7.26
N ALA A 214 -3.11 -6.98 -6.83
CA ALA A 214 -2.77 -8.19 -7.60
C ALA A 214 -3.86 -9.25 -7.46
N PRO A 215 -3.99 -10.21 -8.41
CA PRO A 215 -5.01 -11.26 -8.36
C PRO A 215 -4.60 -12.39 -7.39
N ASN A 216 -4.22 -12.04 -6.18
CA ASN A 216 -3.89 -12.98 -5.11
C ASN A 216 -5.13 -13.32 -4.29
N LEU A 217 -5.19 -14.52 -3.76
CA LEU A 217 -6.12 -14.83 -2.67
C LEU A 217 -5.60 -14.13 -1.39
N THR A 218 -6.26 -13.05 -0.97
CA THR A 218 -5.81 -12.25 0.18
C THR A 218 -7.00 -11.88 1.08
N VAL A 219 -7.63 -10.72 0.88
CA VAL A 219 -8.74 -10.24 1.74
C VAL A 219 -10.10 -10.85 1.40
N ASP A 220 -10.19 -11.60 0.36
CA ASP A 220 -11.36 -12.36 -0.07
C ASP A 220 -11.55 -13.69 0.69
N ILE A 221 -10.65 -14.03 1.65
CA ILE A 221 -10.86 -15.16 2.57
C ILE A 221 -11.77 -14.78 3.74
N PRO A 222 -12.64 -15.69 4.22
CA PRO A 222 -13.58 -15.43 5.32
C PRO A 222 -12.90 -14.88 6.58
N ALA A 223 -11.74 -15.40 6.95
CA ALA A 223 -10.99 -14.97 8.15
C ALA A 223 -10.63 -13.47 8.12
N LEU A 224 -10.15 -12.95 7.00
CA LEU A 224 -9.78 -11.53 6.88
C LEU A 224 -11.00 -10.63 6.68
N GLN A 225 -12.07 -11.12 6.06
CA GLN A 225 -13.36 -10.42 6.04
C GLN A 225 -13.96 -10.30 7.44
N GLU A 226 -13.87 -11.36 8.24
CA GLU A 226 -14.26 -11.35 9.67
C GLU A 226 -13.47 -10.30 10.45
N LEU A 227 -12.14 -10.26 10.26
CA LEU A 227 -11.28 -9.28 10.91
C LEU A 227 -11.64 -7.84 10.48
N ALA A 228 -11.83 -7.59 9.19
CA ALA A 228 -12.22 -6.30 8.66
C ALA A 228 -13.54 -5.81 9.26
N ASN A 229 -14.52 -6.71 9.39
CA ASN A 229 -15.81 -6.41 10.06
C ASN A 229 -15.61 -6.10 11.55
N LYS A 230 -14.79 -6.88 12.28
CA LYS A 230 -14.52 -6.66 13.71
C LYS A 230 -13.82 -5.33 13.99
N THR A 231 -12.94 -4.90 13.10
CA THR A 231 -12.21 -3.63 13.23
C THR A 231 -12.92 -2.46 12.53
N ASN A 232 -14.06 -2.70 11.88
CA ASN A 232 -14.78 -1.73 11.05
C ASN A 232 -13.85 -1.07 10.01
N THR A 233 -13.00 -1.88 9.38
CA THR A 233 -11.97 -1.43 8.43
C THR A 233 -12.39 -1.81 7.00
N PRO A 234 -12.48 -0.85 6.06
CA PRO A 234 -12.87 -1.15 4.68
C PRO A 234 -11.80 -1.96 3.96
N ILE A 235 -12.27 -2.93 3.20
CA ILE A 235 -11.52 -3.69 2.20
C ILE A 235 -12.30 -3.62 0.89
N PRO A 236 -11.66 -3.22 -0.23
CA PRO A 236 -12.30 -3.18 -1.55
C PRO A 236 -12.36 -4.59 -2.17
#